data_44b05a0d0e0b86c9526445a224dc27e7
#
_entry.id   44b05a0d0e0b86c9526445a224dc27e7
#
_cell.length_a   1.000
_cell.length_b   1.000
_cell.length_c   1.000
_cell.angle_alpha   90.00
_cell.angle_beta   90.00
_cell.angle_gamma   90.00
#
_symmetry.space_group_name_H-M   'P 1'
#
loop_
_entity.id
_entity.type
_entity.pdbx_description
1 polymer ?
#
loop_
_entity_poly.entity_id
_entity_poly.type
_entity_poly.pdbx_seq_one_letter_code
_entity_poly.pdbx_strand_id
1 'polypeptide(L)'
;MKQKIQYLNDARTLAILWVVLIQHNFAPYGSHFGWVPNGSYELFSSDFLFITGYFTCISMPICFFIAGVVACLSTNAVNDSNGKFSLYQMFKKKTKRLLLPAIIFGIIFQFLIEHAISYKAFIGYMHFWFVIDLFFISLIFKITNDKIGVKLHIIITLVFVILSSLVSNRLFNFSSGYFYYFWGWLITIYRGKLNKFQISNISVFFLFFFSVLAFVCLRGKSRDMIEPIFAIPVLLVILKNVKFLNNSFWLMLCKYSYGIYIFHMLYLYIIYNGINKSGGNSFLLENATWISSFIAFVTIPLSILTTYLVNKIKLLKI
;
A
#
# COMPACT_ATOMS: atom_id res chain seq x y z
N MET A 1 -15.23 -17.86 -11.62
CA MET A 1 -14.55 -16.56 -11.62
C MET A 1 -14.32 -15.96 -10.23
N LYS A 2 -15.27 -16.07 -9.25
CA LYS A 2 -15.15 -15.50 -7.90
C LYS A 2 -13.91 -15.96 -7.11
N GLN A 3 -13.57 -17.24 -7.12
CA GLN A 3 -12.41 -17.78 -6.39
C GLN A 3 -11.04 -17.30 -6.91
N LYS A 4 -10.96 -16.98 -8.21
CA LYS A 4 -9.69 -16.57 -8.86
C LYS A 4 -9.22 -15.16 -8.47
N ILE A 5 -10.03 -14.35 -7.81
CA ILE A 5 -9.72 -12.95 -7.45
C ILE A 5 -9.54 -12.81 -5.94
N GLN A 6 -10.00 -13.79 -5.14
CA GLN A 6 -9.97 -13.69 -3.68
C GLN A 6 -8.55 -13.52 -3.14
N TYR A 7 -7.58 -14.31 -3.56
CA TYR A 7 -6.18 -14.20 -3.08
C TYR A 7 -5.53 -12.83 -3.37
N LEU A 8 -5.99 -12.09 -4.40
CA LEU A 8 -5.54 -10.71 -4.65
C LEU A 8 -6.14 -9.73 -3.64
N ASN A 9 -7.41 -9.93 -3.26
CA ASN A 9 -8.00 -9.15 -2.19
C ASN A 9 -7.33 -9.45 -0.85
N ASP A 10 -6.98 -10.71 -0.62
CA ASP A 10 -6.26 -11.15 0.58
C ASP A 10 -4.88 -10.48 0.65
N ALA A 11 -4.12 -10.50 -0.46
CA ALA A 11 -2.82 -9.86 -0.55
C ALA A 11 -2.88 -8.35 -0.33
N ARG A 12 -3.88 -7.66 -0.92
CA ARG A 12 -4.11 -6.24 -0.68
C ARG A 12 -4.44 -5.94 0.78
N THR A 13 -5.32 -6.74 1.36
CA THR A 13 -5.74 -6.56 2.76
C THR A 13 -4.57 -6.77 3.69
N LEU A 14 -3.79 -7.82 3.46
CA LEU A 14 -2.59 -8.11 4.24
C LEU A 14 -1.57 -6.97 4.14
N ALA A 15 -1.33 -6.46 2.93
CA ALA A 15 -0.44 -5.32 2.73
C ALA A 15 -0.89 -4.07 3.50
N ILE A 16 -2.20 -3.78 3.49
CA ILE A 16 -2.77 -2.66 4.26
C ILE A 16 -2.63 -2.90 5.77
N LEU A 17 -2.88 -4.12 6.25
CA LEU A 17 -2.67 -4.44 7.66
C LEU A 17 -1.20 -4.33 8.05
N TRP A 18 -0.25 -4.68 7.20
CA TRP A 18 1.18 -4.45 7.43
C TRP A 18 1.52 -2.96 7.52
N VAL A 19 0.92 -2.13 6.67
CA VAL A 19 1.08 -0.67 6.80
C VAL A 19 0.61 -0.19 8.16
N VAL A 20 -0.56 -0.62 8.60
CA VAL A 20 -1.17 -0.15 9.86
C VAL A 20 -0.45 -0.71 11.08
N LEU A 21 -0.24 -2.04 11.13
CA LEU A 21 0.26 -2.74 12.32
C LEU A 21 1.78 -2.72 12.42
N ILE A 22 2.48 -2.49 11.30
CA ILE A 22 3.93 -2.64 11.22
C ILE A 22 4.58 -1.31 10.84
N GLN A 23 4.25 -0.75 9.68
CA GLN A 23 4.93 0.44 9.17
C GLN A 23 4.58 1.70 9.95
N HIS A 24 3.32 1.89 10.30
CA HIS A 24 2.86 3.13 10.93
C HIS A 24 2.75 3.05 12.46
N ASN A 25 2.91 1.87 13.07
CA ASN A 25 2.81 1.77 14.52
C ASN A 25 3.94 2.49 15.27
N PHE A 26 5.14 2.54 14.70
CA PHE A 26 6.29 3.27 15.26
C PHE A 26 6.47 4.69 14.70
N ALA A 27 5.72 5.07 13.66
CA ALA A 27 5.80 6.41 13.06
C ALA A 27 5.62 7.56 14.07
N PRO A 28 4.75 7.45 15.11
CA PRO A 28 4.60 8.48 16.13
C PRO A 28 5.86 8.81 16.92
N TYR A 29 6.80 7.86 17.01
CA TYR A 29 8.09 8.01 17.71
C TYR A 29 9.17 8.65 16.84
N GLY A 30 8.98 8.68 15.53
CA GLY A 30 9.94 9.27 14.59
C GLY A 30 9.84 10.79 14.53
N SER A 31 10.94 11.44 14.21
CA SER A 31 11.05 12.92 14.08
C SER A 31 10.08 13.51 13.05
N HIS A 32 9.64 12.71 12.08
CA HIS A 32 8.72 13.16 11.03
C HIS A 32 7.32 13.52 11.55
N PHE A 33 6.79 12.76 12.50
CA PHE A 33 5.51 13.03 13.13
C PHE A 33 5.65 13.66 14.51
N GLY A 34 6.62 13.20 15.32
CA GLY A 34 6.93 13.76 16.62
C GLY A 34 5.76 13.76 17.62
N TRP A 35 4.84 12.79 17.49
CA TRP A 35 3.65 12.71 18.35
C TRP A 35 3.98 12.20 19.75
N VAL A 36 5.09 11.50 19.91
CA VAL A 36 5.64 11.09 21.20
C VAL A 36 6.84 11.99 21.51
N PRO A 37 6.75 12.93 22.47
CA PRO A 37 7.87 13.77 22.88
C PRO A 37 9.07 12.92 23.33
N ASN A 38 10.26 13.23 22.83
CA ASN A 38 11.50 12.45 23.05
C ASN A 38 11.44 11.01 22.53
N GLY A 39 10.47 10.69 21.66
CA GLY A 39 10.41 9.40 21.00
C GLY A 39 11.58 9.18 20.04
N SER A 40 12.10 7.95 19.99
CA SER A 40 13.14 7.53 19.08
C SER A 40 12.89 6.10 18.64
N TYR A 41 13.36 5.75 17.44
CA TYR A 41 13.33 4.34 16.97
C TYR A 41 14.23 3.42 17.79
N GLU A 42 15.19 3.95 18.53
CA GLU A 42 16.07 3.20 19.44
C GLU A 42 15.32 2.57 20.62
N LEU A 43 14.09 3.04 20.90
CA LEU A 43 13.23 2.45 21.93
C LEU A 43 12.65 1.08 21.53
N PHE A 44 12.78 0.69 20.27
CA PHE A 44 12.29 -0.58 19.76
C PHE A 44 13.43 -1.60 19.70
N SER A 45 13.13 -2.88 19.97
CA SER A 45 14.12 -3.94 19.84
C SER A 45 14.62 -4.08 18.39
N SER A 46 15.88 -4.49 18.22
CA SER A 46 16.49 -4.74 16.90
C SER A 46 15.69 -5.74 16.08
N ASP A 47 15.17 -6.80 16.71
CA ASP A 47 14.39 -7.84 16.05
C ASP A 47 13.06 -7.28 15.55
N PHE A 48 12.40 -6.44 16.36
CA PHE A 48 11.18 -5.76 15.95
C PHE A 48 11.44 -4.85 14.74
N LEU A 49 12.51 -4.05 14.77
CA LEU A 49 12.86 -3.16 13.65
C LEU A 49 13.26 -3.94 12.40
N PHE A 50 13.91 -5.09 12.55
CA PHE A 50 14.25 -5.97 11.43
C PHE A 50 12.98 -6.51 10.74
N ILE A 51 12.08 -7.11 11.53
CA ILE A 51 10.82 -7.67 11.03
C ILE A 51 9.95 -6.58 10.40
N THR A 52 9.78 -5.45 11.08
CA THR A 52 8.98 -4.33 10.57
C THR A 52 9.57 -3.73 9.31
N GLY A 53 10.90 -3.61 9.23
CA GLY A 53 11.61 -3.13 8.05
C GLY A 53 11.37 -4.01 6.83
N TYR A 54 11.45 -5.34 6.99
CA TYR A 54 11.18 -6.31 5.93
C TYR A 54 9.76 -6.14 5.34
N PHE A 55 8.74 -6.14 6.19
CA PHE A 55 7.36 -6.00 5.71
C PHE A 55 7.03 -4.61 5.17
N THR A 56 7.69 -3.56 5.67
CA THR A 56 7.53 -2.20 5.17
C THR A 56 7.96 -2.08 3.72
N CYS A 57 9.07 -2.71 3.33
CA CYS A 57 9.55 -2.68 1.95
C CYS A 57 8.56 -3.32 0.96
N ILE A 58 7.79 -4.34 1.39
CA ILE A 58 6.88 -5.09 0.53
C ILE A 58 5.48 -4.44 0.44
N SER A 59 5.02 -3.79 1.49
CA SER A 59 3.61 -3.40 1.68
C SER A 59 3.07 -2.49 0.57
N MET A 60 3.76 -1.43 0.21
CA MET A 60 3.34 -0.51 -0.86
C MET A 60 3.56 -1.09 -2.25
N PRO A 61 4.71 -1.69 -2.59
CA PRO A 61 4.91 -2.37 -3.86
C PRO A 61 3.83 -3.38 -4.22
N ILE A 62 3.38 -4.21 -3.26
CA ILE A 62 2.33 -5.19 -3.54
C ILE A 62 0.98 -4.52 -3.83
N CYS A 63 0.65 -3.39 -3.21
CA CYS A 63 -0.57 -2.65 -3.51
C CYS A 63 -0.57 -2.10 -4.95
N PHE A 64 0.55 -1.54 -5.41
CA PHE A 64 0.71 -1.10 -6.80
C PHE A 64 0.66 -2.28 -7.78
N PHE A 65 1.34 -3.38 -7.46
CA PHE A 65 1.32 -4.60 -8.27
C PHE A 65 -0.11 -5.13 -8.45
N ILE A 66 -0.87 -5.29 -7.37
CA ILE A 66 -2.26 -5.76 -7.42
C ILE A 66 -3.14 -4.80 -8.23
N ALA A 67 -2.92 -3.49 -8.09
CA ALA A 67 -3.66 -2.51 -8.87
C ALA A 67 -3.41 -2.66 -10.38
N GLY A 68 -2.18 -2.99 -10.79
CA GLY A 68 -1.82 -3.31 -12.18
C GLY A 68 -2.50 -4.60 -12.68
N VAL A 69 -2.49 -5.66 -11.85
CA VAL A 69 -3.23 -6.91 -12.15
C VAL A 69 -4.71 -6.65 -12.39
N VAL A 70 -5.36 -5.92 -11.47
CA VAL A 70 -6.79 -5.59 -11.55
C VAL A 70 -7.09 -4.70 -12.76
N ALA A 71 -6.20 -3.77 -13.11
CA ALA A 71 -6.34 -2.94 -14.30
C ALA A 71 -6.35 -3.79 -15.58
N CYS A 72 -5.44 -4.75 -15.72
CA CYS A 72 -5.40 -5.66 -16.85
C CYS A 72 -6.68 -6.50 -16.94
N LEU A 73 -7.10 -7.12 -15.83
CA LEU A 73 -8.30 -7.95 -15.78
C LEU A 73 -9.57 -7.15 -16.14
N SER A 74 -9.67 -5.91 -15.67
CA SER A 74 -10.82 -5.05 -15.97
C SER A 74 -10.85 -4.59 -17.43
N THR A 75 -9.70 -4.33 -18.04
CA THR A 75 -9.61 -3.96 -19.46
C THR A 75 -10.01 -5.13 -20.36
N ASN A 76 -9.53 -6.34 -20.06
CA ASN A 76 -9.89 -7.54 -20.82
C ASN A 76 -11.39 -7.83 -20.74
N ALA A 77 -11.99 -7.73 -19.55
CA ALA A 77 -13.43 -7.96 -19.38
C ALA A 77 -14.30 -6.95 -20.14
N VAL A 78 -13.84 -5.72 -20.33
CA VAL A 78 -14.56 -4.70 -21.13
C VAL A 78 -14.36 -4.94 -22.63
N ASN A 79 -13.17 -5.32 -23.07
CA ASN A 79 -12.90 -5.63 -24.47
C ASN A 79 -13.73 -6.86 -24.93
N ASP A 80 -13.87 -7.87 -24.06
CA ASP A 80 -14.71 -9.06 -24.34
C ASP A 80 -16.21 -8.71 -24.50
N SER A 81 -16.66 -7.60 -23.91
CA SER A 81 -18.04 -7.09 -24.02
C SER A 81 -18.25 -6.08 -25.17
N ASN A 82 -17.35 -6.03 -26.16
CA ASN A 82 -17.35 -5.09 -27.29
C ASN A 82 -17.36 -3.59 -26.90
N GLY A 83 -16.98 -3.27 -25.66
CA GLY A 83 -16.86 -1.90 -25.15
C GLY A 83 -15.40 -1.44 -25.07
N LYS A 84 -15.05 -0.31 -25.68
CA LYS A 84 -13.76 0.34 -25.39
C LYS A 84 -13.89 1.12 -24.07
N PHE A 85 -13.11 0.70 -23.05
CA PHE A 85 -13.01 1.44 -21.80
C PHE A 85 -12.31 2.78 -22.05
N SER A 86 -13.08 3.88 -22.12
CA SER A 86 -12.52 5.18 -22.44
C SER A 86 -11.67 5.74 -21.27
N LEU A 87 -10.64 6.52 -21.60
CA LEU A 87 -9.83 7.23 -20.61
C LEU A 87 -10.69 8.12 -19.70
N TYR A 88 -11.73 8.76 -20.27
CA TYR A 88 -12.68 9.60 -19.52
C TYR A 88 -13.45 8.79 -18.46
N GLN A 89 -13.97 7.62 -18.82
CA GLN A 89 -14.69 6.75 -17.87
C GLN A 89 -13.78 6.28 -16.73
N MET A 90 -12.53 5.92 -17.07
CA MET A 90 -11.53 5.55 -16.07
C MET A 90 -11.20 6.72 -15.15
N PHE A 91 -10.93 7.90 -15.71
CA PHE A 91 -10.68 9.14 -14.97
C PHE A 91 -11.84 9.42 -14.00
N LYS A 92 -13.07 9.51 -14.48
CA LYS A 92 -14.26 9.78 -13.66
C LYS A 92 -14.42 8.76 -12.52
N LYS A 93 -14.25 7.47 -12.80
CA LYS A 93 -14.36 6.40 -11.81
C LYS A 93 -13.27 6.47 -10.75
N LYS A 94 -12.00 6.70 -11.16
CA LYS A 94 -10.88 6.76 -10.23
C LYS A 94 -10.85 8.07 -9.44
N THR A 95 -11.22 9.20 -10.04
CA THR A 95 -11.40 10.47 -9.30
C THR A 95 -12.38 10.28 -8.15
N LYS A 96 -13.55 9.69 -8.41
CA LYS A 96 -14.55 9.47 -7.37
C LYS A 96 -14.10 8.49 -6.28
N ARG A 97 -13.31 7.46 -6.62
CA ARG A 97 -12.96 6.38 -5.69
C ARG A 97 -11.63 6.57 -4.97
N LEU A 98 -10.70 7.29 -5.57
CA LEU A 98 -9.34 7.46 -5.03
C LEU A 98 -9.05 8.93 -4.71
N LEU A 99 -9.13 9.79 -5.72
CA LEU A 99 -8.66 11.18 -5.59
C LEU A 99 -9.55 12.00 -4.66
N LEU A 100 -10.86 11.95 -4.84
CA LEU A 100 -11.80 12.73 -4.05
C LEU A 100 -11.75 12.38 -2.55
N PRO A 101 -11.82 11.10 -2.13
CA PRO A 101 -11.62 10.75 -0.72
C PRO A 101 -10.25 11.18 -0.18
N ALA A 102 -9.16 10.98 -0.94
CA ALA A 102 -7.82 11.35 -0.49
C ALA A 102 -7.69 12.86 -0.24
N ILE A 103 -8.25 13.70 -1.10
CA ILE A 103 -8.24 15.16 -0.94
C ILE A 103 -9.12 15.58 0.24
N ILE A 104 -10.37 15.11 0.30
CA ILE A 104 -11.31 15.50 1.36
C ILE A 104 -10.75 15.12 2.73
N PHE A 105 -10.33 13.87 2.91
CA PHE A 105 -9.77 13.44 4.19
C PHE A 105 -8.38 14.02 4.44
N GLY A 106 -7.58 14.28 3.40
CA GLY A 106 -6.31 15.00 3.53
C GLY A 106 -6.50 16.41 4.10
N ILE A 107 -7.49 17.15 3.63
CA ILE A 107 -7.85 18.48 4.15
C ILE A 107 -8.35 18.37 5.60
N ILE A 108 -9.28 17.45 5.88
CA ILE A 108 -9.82 17.25 7.21
C ILE A 108 -8.72 16.89 8.22
N PHE A 109 -7.84 15.94 7.86
CA PHE A 109 -6.78 15.48 8.74
C PHE A 109 -5.74 16.56 8.97
N GLN A 110 -5.34 17.28 7.92
CA GLN A 110 -4.40 18.39 8.09
C GLN A 110 -4.97 19.47 9.01
N PHE A 111 -6.23 19.85 8.83
CA PHE A 111 -6.88 20.81 9.70
C PHE A 111 -6.96 20.34 11.15
N LEU A 112 -7.31 19.07 11.38
CA LEU A 112 -7.40 18.51 12.74
C LEU A 112 -6.05 18.38 13.45
N ILE A 113 -4.97 18.13 12.69
CA ILE A 113 -3.63 17.87 13.24
C ILE A 113 -2.79 19.16 13.31
N GLU A 114 -2.77 19.95 12.24
CA GLU A 114 -1.91 21.13 12.11
C GLU A 114 -2.67 22.45 12.38
N HIS A 115 -4.00 22.41 12.54
CA HIS A 115 -4.89 23.59 12.64
C HIS A 115 -4.73 24.57 11.45
N ALA A 116 -4.23 24.09 10.32
CA ALA A 116 -3.97 24.85 9.10
C ALA A 116 -4.25 23.97 7.88
N ILE A 117 -4.49 24.59 6.73
CA ILE A 117 -4.63 23.91 5.45
C ILE A 117 -3.54 24.43 4.53
N SER A 118 -2.75 23.55 3.96
CA SER A 118 -1.71 23.86 2.99
C SER A 118 -1.84 23.01 1.74
N TYR A 119 -1.00 23.28 0.73
CA TYR A 119 -0.94 22.49 -0.49
C TYR A 119 -0.66 20.98 -0.26
N LYS A 120 -0.09 20.60 0.89
CA LYS A 120 0.17 19.21 1.26
C LYS A 120 -1.10 18.35 1.27
N ALA A 121 -2.26 18.95 1.64
CA ALA A 121 -3.55 18.25 1.60
C ALA A 121 -3.91 17.73 0.21
N PHE A 122 -3.46 18.43 -0.85
CA PHE A 122 -3.77 18.11 -2.25
C PHE A 122 -2.77 17.16 -2.90
N ILE A 123 -1.52 17.14 -2.44
CA ILE A 123 -0.45 16.29 -3.00
C ILE A 123 -0.19 15.01 -2.20
N GLY A 124 -0.98 14.76 -1.15
CA GLY A 124 -0.90 13.56 -0.33
C GLY A 124 -0.39 13.82 1.08
N TYR A 125 -1.21 14.46 1.90
CA TYR A 125 -0.92 14.64 3.32
C TYR A 125 -0.71 13.30 4.03
N MET A 126 0.34 13.17 4.80
CA MET A 126 0.74 11.96 5.52
C MET A 126 0.83 10.73 4.58
N HIS A 127 -0.05 9.75 4.74
CA HIS A 127 -0.09 8.50 3.99
C HIS A 127 -0.90 8.58 2.68
N PHE A 128 -1.66 9.65 2.44
CA PHE A 128 -2.49 9.79 1.23
C PHE A 128 -1.67 9.90 -0.08
N TRP A 129 -0.36 10.16 0.01
CA TRP A 129 0.53 10.18 -1.15
C TRP A 129 0.40 8.92 -2.03
N PHE A 130 0.25 7.75 -1.41
CA PHE A 130 0.09 6.49 -2.11
C PHE A 130 -1.18 6.47 -2.99
N VAL A 131 -2.31 6.93 -2.45
CA VAL A 131 -3.59 6.95 -3.18
C VAL A 131 -3.53 7.91 -4.36
N ILE A 132 -2.90 9.06 -4.17
CA ILE A 132 -2.70 10.08 -5.21
C ILE A 132 -1.76 9.54 -6.28
N ASP A 133 -0.64 8.92 -5.89
CA ASP A 133 0.28 8.29 -6.84
C ASP A 133 -0.42 7.17 -7.63
N LEU A 134 -1.18 6.32 -6.97
CA LEU A 134 -1.94 5.27 -7.64
C LEU A 134 -2.94 5.82 -8.66
N PHE A 135 -3.56 6.96 -8.35
CA PHE A 135 -4.43 7.66 -9.31
C PHE A 135 -3.65 8.10 -10.55
N PHE A 136 -2.55 8.86 -10.39
CA PHE A 136 -1.74 9.35 -11.50
C PHE A 136 -1.06 8.23 -12.28
N ILE A 137 -0.46 7.26 -11.60
CA ILE A 137 0.17 6.08 -12.22
C ILE A 137 -0.82 5.38 -13.14
N SER A 138 -2.03 5.17 -12.68
CA SER A 138 -3.03 4.47 -13.48
C SER A 138 -3.48 5.24 -14.72
N LEU A 139 -3.52 6.58 -14.67
CA LEU A 139 -3.83 7.43 -15.82
C LEU A 139 -2.67 7.46 -16.82
N ILE A 140 -1.46 7.73 -16.34
CA ILE A 140 -0.25 7.75 -17.17
C ILE A 140 -0.08 6.39 -17.85
N PHE A 141 -0.23 5.30 -17.08
CA PHE A 141 -0.14 3.95 -17.61
C PHE A 141 -1.13 3.70 -18.73
N LYS A 142 -2.41 4.09 -18.58
CA LYS A 142 -3.42 3.92 -19.61
C LYS A 142 -3.07 4.69 -20.89
N ILE A 143 -2.58 5.94 -20.75
CA ILE A 143 -2.18 6.78 -21.90
C ILE A 143 -0.97 6.17 -22.59
N THR A 144 0.05 5.74 -21.85
CA THR A 144 1.28 5.19 -22.42
C THR A 144 1.07 3.81 -23.02
N ASN A 145 0.33 2.93 -22.34
CA ASN A 145 0.06 1.58 -22.81
C ASN A 145 -0.72 1.53 -24.13
N ASP A 146 -1.60 2.51 -24.39
CA ASP A 146 -2.36 2.60 -25.64
C ASP A 146 -1.49 3.07 -26.82
N LYS A 147 -0.32 3.69 -26.55
CA LYS A 147 0.56 4.31 -27.56
C LYS A 147 1.90 3.62 -27.75
N ILE A 148 2.37 2.90 -26.74
CA ILE A 148 3.74 2.40 -26.67
C ILE A 148 3.72 0.86 -26.62
N GLY A 149 4.52 0.21 -27.46
CA GLY A 149 4.69 -1.25 -27.42
C GLY A 149 5.35 -1.72 -26.13
N VAL A 150 5.01 -2.95 -25.68
CA VAL A 150 5.45 -3.51 -24.39
C VAL A 150 6.98 -3.45 -24.20
N LYS A 151 7.77 -3.75 -25.24
CA LYS A 151 9.25 -3.74 -25.15
C LYS A 151 9.78 -2.33 -24.81
N LEU A 152 9.30 -1.30 -25.52
CA LEU A 152 9.70 0.08 -25.29
C LEU A 152 9.20 0.56 -23.91
N HIS A 153 8.02 0.12 -23.50
CA HIS A 153 7.47 0.42 -22.18
C HIS A 153 8.34 -0.12 -21.03
N ILE A 154 8.88 -1.34 -21.17
CA ILE A 154 9.85 -1.92 -20.21
C ILE A 154 11.08 -1.02 -20.10
N ILE A 155 11.68 -0.64 -21.22
CA ILE A 155 12.90 0.18 -21.24
C ILE A 155 12.65 1.53 -20.58
N ILE A 156 11.59 2.22 -20.98
CA ILE A 156 11.23 3.54 -20.42
C ILE A 156 11.01 3.44 -18.90
N THR A 157 10.31 2.40 -18.43
CA THR A 157 10.05 2.20 -17.00
C THR A 157 11.34 2.00 -16.22
N LEU A 158 12.25 1.16 -16.70
CA LEU A 158 13.54 0.92 -16.05
C LEU A 158 14.41 2.19 -16.02
N VAL A 159 14.52 2.89 -17.14
CA VAL A 159 15.26 4.16 -17.22
C VAL A 159 14.65 5.18 -16.25
N PHE A 160 13.33 5.28 -16.18
CA PHE A 160 12.67 6.20 -15.27
C PHE A 160 12.95 5.89 -13.80
N VAL A 161 12.95 4.62 -13.40
CA VAL A 161 13.32 4.21 -12.03
C VAL A 161 14.79 4.58 -11.73
N ILE A 162 15.72 4.28 -12.64
CA ILE A 162 17.14 4.57 -12.45
C ILE A 162 17.35 6.10 -12.30
N LEU A 163 16.84 6.89 -13.22
CA LEU A 163 17.00 8.35 -13.18
C LEU A 163 16.35 8.96 -11.94
N SER A 164 15.14 8.53 -11.57
CA SER A 164 14.44 9.06 -10.41
C SER A 164 15.15 8.72 -9.08
N SER A 165 15.88 7.60 -9.04
CA SER A 165 16.67 7.22 -7.86
C SER A 165 17.79 8.22 -7.55
N LEU A 166 18.29 8.93 -8.58
CA LEU A 166 19.34 9.94 -8.46
C LEU A 166 18.80 11.32 -8.07
N VAL A 167 17.51 11.60 -8.31
CA VAL A 167 16.95 12.95 -8.14
C VAL A 167 16.34 13.13 -6.75
N SER A 168 15.28 12.39 -6.40
CA SER A 168 14.61 12.55 -5.12
C SER A 168 13.89 11.29 -4.66
N ASN A 169 13.70 11.17 -3.34
CA ASN A 169 12.93 10.06 -2.77
C ASN A 169 11.48 10.06 -3.25
N ARG A 170 10.88 11.24 -3.45
CA ARG A 170 9.49 11.35 -3.91
C ARG A 170 9.31 10.84 -5.34
N LEU A 171 10.20 11.22 -6.26
CA LEU A 171 10.18 10.72 -7.63
C LEU A 171 10.51 9.24 -7.70
N PHE A 172 11.42 8.75 -6.85
CA PHE A 172 11.73 7.34 -6.77
C PHE A 172 10.52 6.52 -6.31
N ASN A 173 9.80 6.95 -5.27
CA ASN A 173 8.59 6.27 -4.81
C ASN A 173 7.52 6.20 -5.91
N PHE A 174 7.32 7.28 -6.65
CA PHE A 174 6.40 7.32 -7.77
C PHE A 174 6.82 6.36 -8.90
N SER A 175 8.09 6.37 -9.30
CA SER A 175 8.60 5.53 -10.39
C SER A 175 8.64 4.05 -10.01
N SER A 176 8.98 3.71 -8.76
CA SER A 176 8.91 2.34 -8.25
C SER A 176 7.46 1.85 -8.19
N GLY A 177 6.53 2.69 -7.77
CA GLY A 177 5.10 2.41 -7.82
C GLY A 177 4.60 2.14 -9.25
N TYR A 178 5.06 2.95 -10.22
CA TYR A 178 4.78 2.75 -11.64
C TYR A 178 5.36 1.41 -12.15
N PHE A 179 6.59 1.07 -11.77
CA PHE A 179 7.22 -0.21 -12.12
C PHE A 179 6.41 -1.39 -11.59
N TYR A 180 6.01 -1.40 -10.32
CA TYR A 180 5.22 -2.50 -9.75
C TYR A 180 3.83 -2.59 -10.35
N TYR A 181 3.19 -1.47 -10.65
CA TYR A 181 1.91 -1.44 -11.36
C TYR A 181 2.03 -2.06 -12.75
N PHE A 182 3.05 -1.64 -13.52
CA PHE A 182 3.35 -2.20 -14.84
C PHE A 182 3.68 -3.69 -14.77
N TRP A 183 4.48 -4.11 -13.80
CA TRP A 183 4.83 -5.50 -13.60
C TRP A 183 3.61 -6.39 -13.32
N GLY A 184 2.69 -5.94 -12.47
CA GLY A 184 1.43 -6.62 -12.20
C GLY A 184 0.57 -6.78 -13.47
N TRP A 185 0.50 -5.73 -14.27
CA TRP A 185 -0.19 -5.74 -15.56
C TRP A 185 0.48 -6.71 -16.55
N LEU A 186 1.81 -6.67 -16.65
CA LEU A 186 2.61 -7.50 -17.56
C LEU A 186 2.44 -9.00 -17.27
N ILE A 187 2.58 -9.39 -16.00
CA ILE A 187 2.37 -10.78 -15.58
C ILE A 187 0.96 -11.25 -15.94
N THR A 188 -0.02 -10.40 -15.81
CA THR A 188 -1.42 -10.75 -16.10
C THR A 188 -1.65 -10.98 -17.58
N ILE A 189 -1.04 -10.19 -18.48
CA ILE A 189 -1.10 -10.41 -19.93
C ILE A 189 -0.48 -11.74 -20.30
N TYR A 190 0.71 -12.03 -19.76
CA TYR A 190 1.45 -13.24 -20.09
C TYR A 190 1.00 -14.46 -19.27
N ARG A 191 -0.02 -14.33 -18.43
CA ARG A 191 -0.52 -15.41 -17.55
C ARG A 191 -0.82 -16.70 -18.29
N GLY A 192 -1.38 -16.66 -19.50
CA GLY A 192 -1.67 -17.84 -20.29
C GLY A 192 -0.40 -18.64 -20.61
N LYS A 193 0.74 -17.97 -20.81
CA LYS A 193 2.06 -18.58 -21.00
C LYS A 193 2.68 -19.03 -19.66
N LEU A 194 2.48 -18.24 -18.59
CA LEU A 194 3.00 -18.51 -17.25
C LEU A 194 2.23 -19.62 -16.50
N ASN A 195 0.98 -19.91 -16.85
CA ASN A 195 0.23 -21.03 -16.26
C ASN A 195 0.89 -22.40 -16.57
N LYS A 196 1.76 -22.48 -17.58
CA LYS A 196 2.60 -23.67 -17.85
C LYS A 196 3.78 -23.78 -16.88
N PHE A 197 4.20 -22.68 -16.24
CA PHE A 197 5.21 -22.67 -15.19
C PHE A 197 4.51 -22.87 -13.84
N GLN A 198 4.39 -24.12 -13.41
CA GLN A 198 4.11 -24.41 -12.01
C GLN A 198 5.33 -23.96 -11.20
N ILE A 199 5.16 -22.93 -10.40
CA ILE A 199 6.21 -22.54 -9.44
C ILE A 199 6.32 -23.69 -8.44
N SER A 200 7.41 -24.43 -8.49
CA SER A 200 7.67 -25.54 -7.59
C SER A 200 7.91 -24.98 -6.15
N ASN A 201 7.72 -25.83 -5.14
CA ASN A 201 8.04 -25.46 -3.75
C ASN A 201 9.51 -25.04 -3.59
N ILE A 202 10.40 -25.68 -4.37
CA ILE A 202 11.83 -25.32 -4.41
C ILE A 202 12.01 -23.89 -4.94
N SER A 203 11.31 -23.52 -6.01
CA SER A 203 11.38 -22.16 -6.55
C SER A 203 10.83 -21.13 -5.56
N VAL A 204 9.79 -21.45 -4.81
CA VAL A 204 9.25 -20.56 -3.74
C VAL A 204 10.28 -20.37 -2.64
N PHE A 205 10.98 -21.44 -2.23
CA PHE A 205 12.04 -21.37 -1.23
C PHE A 205 13.20 -20.47 -1.71
N PHE A 206 13.68 -20.62 -2.94
CA PHE A 206 14.72 -19.77 -3.49
C PHE A 206 14.29 -18.31 -3.61
N LEU A 207 13.06 -18.03 -4.05
CA LEU A 207 12.54 -16.67 -4.11
C LEU A 207 12.48 -16.04 -2.71
N PHE A 208 12.03 -16.78 -1.71
CA PHE A 208 12.03 -16.31 -0.32
C PHE A 208 13.46 -16.04 0.18
N PHE A 209 14.39 -16.98 -0.06
CA PHE A 209 15.80 -16.81 0.30
C PHE A 209 16.41 -15.57 -0.34
N PHE A 210 16.19 -15.35 -1.65
CA PHE A 210 16.66 -14.13 -2.34
C PHE A 210 15.99 -12.85 -1.83
N SER A 211 14.73 -12.91 -1.41
CA SER A 211 14.06 -11.77 -0.78
C SER A 211 14.73 -11.37 0.53
N VAL A 212 14.99 -12.35 1.41
CA VAL A 212 15.70 -12.11 2.67
C VAL A 212 17.13 -11.64 2.43
N LEU A 213 17.83 -12.26 1.48
CA LEU A 213 19.18 -11.86 1.10
C LEU A 213 19.22 -10.42 0.58
N ALA A 214 18.28 -10.04 -0.28
CA ALA A 214 18.16 -8.66 -0.78
C ALA A 214 17.91 -7.68 0.38
N PHE A 215 17.05 -8.04 1.33
CA PHE A 215 16.78 -7.22 2.50
C PHE A 215 18.01 -7.02 3.38
N VAL A 216 18.80 -8.06 3.60
CA VAL A 216 20.00 -8.01 4.45
C VAL A 216 21.17 -7.30 3.76
N CYS A 217 21.41 -7.60 2.48
CA CYS A 217 22.59 -7.12 1.76
C CYS A 217 22.43 -5.74 1.13
N LEU A 218 21.20 -5.37 0.74
CA LEU A 218 20.93 -4.09 0.10
C LEU A 218 20.45 -3.07 1.13
N ARG A 219 20.58 -1.78 0.80
CA ARG A 219 20.15 -0.68 1.67
C ARG A 219 19.43 0.42 0.86
N GLY A 220 18.57 1.16 1.55
CA GLY A 220 17.84 2.30 0.96
C GLY A 220 17.06 1.93 -0.31
N LYS A 221 17.12 2.77 -1.33
CA LYS A 221 16.35 2.65 -2.56
C LYS A 221 16.56 1.33 -3.33
N SER A 222 17.77 0.76 -3.30
CA SER A 222 18.05 -0.51 -3.97
C SER A 222 17.35 -1.68 -3.28
N ARG A 223 17.32 -1.69 -1.96
CA ARG A 223 16.55 -2.67 -1.18
C ARG A 223 15.06 -2.55 -1.50
N ASP A 224 14.49 -1.34 -1.38
CA ASP A 224 13.07 -1.07 -1.57
C ASP A 224 12.59 -1.40 -2.99
N MET A 225 13.53 -1.48 -3.95
CA MET A 225 13.22 -1.87 -5.34
C MET A 225 13.40 -3.37 -5.60
N ILE A 226 14.42 -4.01 -5.05
CA ILE A 226 14.80 -5.38 -5.43
C ILE A 226 14.10 -6.43 -4.57
N GLU A 227 14.02 -6.21 -3.26
CA GLU A 227 13.40 -7.16 -2.33
C GLU A 227 11.97 -7.54 -2.72
N PRO A 228 11.03 -6.59 -3.02
CA PRO A 228 9.66 -6.94 -3.33
C PRO A 228 9.51 -7.75 -4.63
N ILE A 229 10.49 -7.68 -5.56
CA ILE A 229 10.49 -8.49 -6.79
C ILE A 229 10.47 -9.98 -6.43
N PHE A 230 11.19 -10.36 -5.39
CA PHE A 230 11.23 -11.74 -4.92
C PHE A 230 10.11 -12.06 -3.92
N ALA A 231 9.78 -11.13 -3.03
CA ALA A 231 8.79 -11.34 -1.97
C ALA A 231 7.34 -11.43 -2.48
N ILE A 232 6.95 -10.60 -3.47
CA ILE A 232 5.58 -10.58 -3.98
C ILE A 232 5.14 -11.94 -4.57
N PRO A 233 5.89 -12.60 -5.45
CA PRO A 233 5.53 -13.93 -5.95
C PRO A 233 5.37 -14.97 -4.84
N VAL A 234 6.27 -14.97 -3.86
CA VAL A 234 6.20 -15.87 -2.68
C VAL A 234 4.88 -15.68 -1.95
N LEU A 235 4.57 -14.44 -1.60
CA LEU A 235 3.35 -14.10 -0.89
C LEU A 235 2.09 -14.53 -1.66
N LEU A 236 2.05 -14.28 -2.95
CA LEU A 236 0.91 -14.65 -3.80
C LEU A 236 0.71 -16.18 -3.88
N VAL A 237 1.80 -16.95 -3.91
CA VAL A 237 1.74 -18.42 -3.89
C VAL A 237 1.24 -18.91 -2.53
N ILE A 238 1.74 -18.36 -1.43
CA ILE A 238 1.29 -18.71 -0.08
C ILE A 238 -0.21 -18.43 0.04
N LEU A 239 -0.65 -17.22 -0.28
CA LEU A 239 -2.06 -16.81 -0.13
C LEU A 239 -3.03 -17.61 -1.01
N LYS A 240 -2.58 -18.05 -2.19
CA LYS A 240 -3.38 -18.93 -3.05
C LYS A 240 -3.68 -20.28 -2.39
N ASN A 241 -2.78 -20.77 -1.53
CA ASN A 241 -2.88 -22.08 -0.90
C ASN A 241 -3.49 -22.03 0.51
N VAL A 242 -3.60 -20.85 1.11
CA VAL A 242 -4.12 -20.67 2.49
C VAL A 242 -5.65 -20.61 2.46
N LYS A 243 -6.30 -21.62 3.05
CA LYS A 243 -7.77 -21.74 3.08
C LYS A 243 -8.43 -21.01 4.27
N PHE A 244 -7.72 -20.76 5.36
CA PHE A 244 -8.29 -20.16 6.57
C PHE A 244 -8.75 -18.70 6.38
N LEU A 245 -8.29 -18.02 5.32
CA LEU A 245 -8.67 -16.65 4.97
C LEU A 245 -10.11 -16.53 4.42
N ASN A 246 -10.85 -17.64 4.31
CA ASN A 246 -12.25 -17.62 3.85
C ASN A 246 -13.28 -17.45 4.98
N ASN A 247 -12.85 -17.08 6.20
CA ASN A 247 -13.78 -16.82 7.30
C ASN A 247 -14.44 -15.42 7.18
N SER A 248 -15.58 -15.25 7.89
CA SER A 248 -16.37 -14.01 7.84
C SER A 248 -15.62 -12.79 8.35
N PHE A 249 -14.76 -12.97 9.35
CA PHE A 249 -13.92 -11.90 9.90
C PHE A 249 -12.91 -11.38 8.88
N TRP A 250 -12.19 -12.27 8.20
CA TRP A 250 -11.26 -11.89 7.16
C TRP A 250 -11.94 -11.21 5.96
N LEU A 251 -13.09 -11.72 5.53
CA LEU A 251 -13.87 -11.11 4.47
C LEU A 251 -14.36 -9.69 4.85
N MET A 252 -14.67 -9.47 6.12
CA MET A 252 -14.96 -8.13 6.64
C MET A 252 -13.73 -7.21 6.53
N LEU A 253 -12.55 -7.66 6.94
CA LEU A 253 -11.30 -6.90 6.78
C LEU A 253 -11.03 -6.58 5.31
N CYS A 254 -11.21 -7.54 4.39
CA CYS A 254 -11.07 -7.33 2.95
C CYS A 254 -12.02 -6.24 2.43
N LYS A 255 -13.26 -6.25 2.89
CA LYS A 255 -14.28 -5.27 2.50
C LYS A 255 -13.91 -3.84 2.95
N TYR A 256 -13.38 -3.69 4.16
CA TYR A 256 -13.09 -2.40 4.75
C TYR A 256 -11.61 -1.98 4.64
N SER A 257 -10.75 -2.77 3.99
CA SER A 257 -9.29 -2.55 3.93
C SER A 257 -8.91 -1.14 3.46
N TYR A 258 -9.60 -0.58 2.46
CA TYR A 258 -9.33 0.77 1.98
C TYR A 258 -9.70 1.84 3.03
N GLY A 259 -10.82 1.68 3.73
CA GLY A 259 -11.19 2.57 4.82
C GLY A 259 -10.25 2.47 6.01
N ILE A 260 -9.78 1.25 6.35
CA ILE A 260 -8.73 1.05 7.36
C ILE A 260 -7.49 1.88 6.98
N TYR A 261 -7.06 1.79 5.72
CA TYR A 261 -5.94 2.58 5.22
C TYR A 261 -6.17 4.10 5.35
N ILE A 262 -7.39 4.59 5.08
CA ILE A 262 -7.70 6.02 5.16
C ILE A 262 -7.66 6.53 6.60
N PHE A 263 -8.27 5.83 7.54
CA PHE A 263 -8.56 6.39 8.86
C PHE A 263 -7.55 6.03 9.97
N HIS A 264 -6.70 5.02 9.81
CA HIS A 264 -5.81 4.56 10.88
C HIS A 264 -4.90 5.66 11.44
N MET A 265 -4.31 6.50 10.57
CA MET A 265 -3.40 7.57 11.01
C MET A 265 -4.10 8.64 11.84
N LEU A 266 -5.37 8.94 11.55
CA LEU A 266 -6.17 9.84 12.39
C LEU A 266 -6.34 9.28 13.79
N TYR A 267 -6.65 7.99 13.90
CA TYR A 267 -6.82 7.35 15.20
C TYR A 267 -5.50 7.19 15.94
N LEU A 268 -4.41 6.88 15.25
CA LEU A 268 -3.07 6.93 15.86
C LEU A 268 -2.82 8.31 16.48
N TYR A 269 -3.02 9.40 15.71
CA TYR A 269 -2.85 10.75 16.22
C TYR A 269 -3.72 11.05 17.45
N ILE A 270 -5.03 10.74 17.37
CA ILE A 270 -5.97 11.02 18.48
C ILE A 270 -5.54 10.29 19.75
N ILE A 271 -5.17 9.01 19.65
CA ILE A 271 -4.81 8.19 20.81
C ILE A 271 -3.48 8.69 21.42
N TYR A 272 -2.43 8.86 20.61
CA TYR A 272 -1.13 9.33 21.11
C TYR A 272 -1.22 10.74 21.72
N ASN A 273 -1.93 11.65 21.06
CA ASN A 273 -2.13 13.02 21.58
C ASN A 273 -2.98 13.01 22.87
N GLY A 274 -3.96 12.12 22.96
CA GLY A 274 -4.76 11.93 24.19
C GLY A 274 -3.90 11.46 25.36
N ILE A 275 -3.08 10.43 25.15
CA ILE A 275 -2.17 9.90 26.20
C ILE A 275 -1.16 10.96 26.62
N ASN A 276 -0.54 11.68 25.68
CA ASN A 276 0.40 12.76 26.01
C ASN A 276 -0.23 13.87 26.83
N LYS A 277 -1.42 14.33 26.47
CA LYS A 277 -2.14 15.38 27.21
C LYS A 277 -2.55 14.95 28.62
N SER A 278 -2.74 13.66 28.85
CA SER A 278 -3.01 13.09 30.18
C SER A 278 -1.74 12.84 31.01
N GLY A 279 -0.57 13.23 30.54
CA GLY A 279 0.70 13.01 31.23
C GLY A 279 1.32 11.63 31.05
N GLY A 280 0.80 10.81 30.13
CA GLY A 280 1.23 9.42 29.90
C GLY A 280 2.47 9.27 29.02
N ASN A 281 3.28 10.31 28.80
CA ASN A 281 4.43 10.24 27.91
C ASN A 281 5.49 9.23 28.38
N SER A 282 5.82 9.18 29.68
CA SER A 282 6.76 8.20 30.23
C SER A 282 6.32 6.76 29.97
N PHE A 283 5.03 6.50 30.14
CA PHE A 283 4.45 5.18 29.84
C PHE A 283 4.60 4.79 28.37
N LEU A 284 4.44 5.74 27.43
CA LEU A 284 4.67 5.52 26.01
C LEU A 284 6.14 5.18 25.71
N LEU A 285 7.09 5.88 26.34
CA LEU A 285 8.52 5.66 26.13
C LEU A 285 9.00 4.34 26.70
N GLU A 286 8.60 3.99 27.93
CA GLU A 286 9.00 2.76 28.61
C GLU A 286 8.43 1.49 27.94
N ASN A 287 7.27 1.60 27.29
CA ASN A 287 6.55 0.46 26.72
C ASN A 287 6.38 0.56 25.20
N ALA A 288 7.30 1.24 24.50
CA ALA A 288 7.16 1.65 23.11
C ALA A 288 6.70 0.50 22.18
N THR A 289 7.32 -0.68 22.23
CA THR A 289 7.00 -1.81 21.34
C THR A 289 5.59 -2.36 21.56
N TRP A 290 5.22 -2.58 22.81
CA TRP A 290 3.92 -3.19 23.14
C TRP A 290 2.77 -2.21 22.95
N ILE A 291 2.95 -0.98 23.44
CA ILE A 291 1.92 0.07 23.36
C ILE A 291 1.67 0.49 21.92
N SER A 292 2.72 0.67 21.11
CA SER A 292 2.53 1.03 19.70
C SER A 292 1.77 -0.06 18.95
N SER A 293 2.11 -1.33 19.18
CA SER A 293 1.42 -2.47 18.56
C SER A 293 -0.04 -2.56 19.01
N PHE A 294 -0.32 -2.35 20.30
CA PHE A 294 -1.67 -2.34 20.83
C PHE A 294 -2.51 -1.19 20.25
N ILE A 295 -1.96 0.04 20.23
CA ILE A 295 -2.65 1.21 19.67
C ILE A 295 -2.94 0.98 18.18
N ALA A 296 -1.97 0.49 17.41
CA ALA A 296 -2.16 0.17 15.99
C ALA A 296 -3.29 -0.84 15.79
N PHE A 297 -3.35 -1.89 16.64
CA PHE A 297 -4.43 -2.86 16.59
C PHE A 297 -5.80 -2.25 16.89
N VAL A 298 -5.91 -1.37 17.88
CA VAL A 298 -7.16 -0.65 18.23
C VAL A 298 -7.64 0.28 17.11
N THR A 299 -6.74 0.83 16.30
CA THR A 299 -7.14 1.69 15.18
C THR A 299 -7.92 0.96 14.10
N ILE A 300 -7.77 -0.37 13.98
CA ILE A 300 -8.46 -1.17 12.94
C ILE A 300 -9.99 -1.15 13.15
N PRO A 301 -10.55 -1.59 14.29
CA PRO A 301 -12.00 -1.57 14.49
C PRO A 301 -12.58 -0.14 14.45
N LEU A 302 -11.85 0.86 14.94
CA LEU A 302 -12.27 2.26 14.85
C LEU A 302 -12.35 2.73 13.39
N SER A 303 -11.37 2.36 12.58
CA SER A 303 -11.36 2.67 11.14
C SER A 303 -12.48 1.96 10.38
N ILE A 304 -12.80 0.71 10.74
CA ILE A 304 -13.92 -0.03 10.18
C ILE A 304 -15.25 0.65 10.51
N LEU A 305 -15.44 1.02 11.77
CA LEU A 305 -16.65 1.74 12.22
C LEU A 305 -16.84 3.04 11.46
N THR A 306 -15.78 3.85 11.37
CA THR A 306 -15.81 5.13 10.64
C THR A 306 -16.11 4.92 9.18
N THR A 307 -15.49 3.92 8.54
CA THR A 307 -15.76 3.59 7.14
C THR A 307 -17.22 3.18 6.95
N TYR A 308 -17.77 2.39 7.86
CA TYR A 308 -19.18 2.00 7.83
C TYR A 308 -20.10 3.21 7.90
N LEU A 309 -19.81 4.18 8.79
CA LEU A 309 -20.59 5.41 8.95
C LEU A 309 -20.46 6.32 7.71
N VAL A 310 -19.25 6.53 7.21
CA VAL A 310 -18.98 7.35 6.02
C VAL A 310 -19.65 6.77 4.78
N ASN A 311 -19.69 5.45 4.63
CA ASN A 311 -20.36 4.80 3.50
C ASN A 311 -21.89 4.98 3.47
N LYS A 312 -22.51 5.39 4.58
CA LYS A 312 -23.92 5.83 4.59
C LYS A 312 -24.10 7.18 3.89
N ILE A 313 -23.06 7.98 3.79
CA ILE A 313 -23.05 9.25 3.08
C ILE A 313 -22.86 8.94 1.58
N LYS A 314 -23.91 9.15 0.76
CA LYS A 314 -23.90 8.79 -0.68
C LYS A 314 -22.72 9.38 -1.48
N LEU A 315 -22.18 10.52 -1.04
CA LEU A 315 -21.11 11.24 -1.74
C LEU A 315 -19.71 10.63 -1.48
N LEU A 316 -19.51 9.96 -0.34
CA LEU A 316 -18.20 9.54 0.20
C LEU A 316 -18.09 8.00 0.29
N LYS A 317 -18.68 7.25 -0.63
CA LYS A 317 -18.51 5.78 -0.66
C LYS A 317 -17.04 5.41 -0.85
N ILE A 318 -16.43 4.88 0.21
CA ILE A 318 -15.04 4.42 0.32
C ILE A 318 -14.96 2.89 0.15
#